data_05900645cf5f006ac4675656c3c9bcd5
#
_entry.id   05900645cf5f006ac4675656c3c9bcd5
#
_cell.length_a   1.000
_cell.length_b   1.000
_cell.length_c   1.000
_cell.angle_alpha   90.00
_cell.angle_beta   90.00
_cell.angle_gamma   90.00
#
_symmetry.space_group_name_H-M   'P 1'
#
loop_
_entity.id
_entity.type
_entity.pdbx_description
1 polymer ?
#
loop_
_entity_poly.entity_id
_entity_poly.type
_entity_poly.pdbx_seq_one_letter_code
_entity_poly.pdbx_strand_id
1 'polypeptide(L)'
;MITIQGKGVSAGVGVGPLYFYRRATAEIKRYTVEDTDAEWHRFKGAQTGAIEQLGVLAEQARKEAGDEAAMLFETHQMMAEDLDYEEAIEDRIVNQKMNAEAAVSDTSEQFAEMFASMDDAYMQARAADVKDVSQRILGILCGIVQGGIASDVPVLLCADDLAPSETIQLDKSKVLGFITAGGSGSSHTAILARTLGIPAIVGMGDALKPELEGRAAIADGSTGALVIDPDDDTRDRLLKKRDEQL
;
A
#
# COMPACT_ATOMS: atom_id res chain seq x y z
N MET A 1 0.76 13.34 27.01
CA MET A 1 1.89 12.81 26.20
C MET A 1 1.88 11.27 26.26
N ILE A 2 1.94 10.62 25.12
CA ILE A 2 2.09 9.16 24.96
C ILE A 2 3.31 8.92 24.08
N THR A 3 4.17 8.00 24.44
CA THR A 3 5.30 7.59 23.58
C THR A 3 5.14 6.13 23.20
N ILE A 4 5.18 5.85 21.91
CA ILE A 4 5.14 4.50 21.35
C ILE A 4 6.49 4.23 20.69
N GLN A 5 7.05 3.04 20.93
CA GLN A 5 8.34 2.65 20.43
C GLN A 5 8.19 1.62 19.31
N GLY A 6 8.72 1.94 18.15
CA GLY A 6 8.91 1.05 17.02
C GLY A 6 10.37 0.97 16.59
N LYS A 7 10.61 0.53 15.38
CA LYS A 7 11.94 0.47 14.77
C LYS A 7 12.09 1.62 13.76
N GLY A 8 13.04 2.51 14.00
CA GLY A 8 13.42 3.54 13.02
C GLY A 8 14.09 2.92 11.80
N VAL A 9 13.62 3.25 10.61
CA VAL A 9 14.12 2.71 9.33
C VAL A 9 14.53 3.78 8.32
N SER A 10 14.14 5.02 8.58
CA SER A 10 14.61 6.22 7.88
C SER A 10 14.75 7.35 8.88
N ALA A 11 15.94 7.94 8.93
CA ALA A 11 16.26 9.01 9.88
C ALA A 11 15.46 10.30 9.57
N GLY A 12 15.41 11.19 10.56
CA GLY A 12 14.72 12.48 10.48
C GLY A 12 13.66 12.63 11.57
N VAL A 13 13.11 13.85 11.67
CA VAL A 13 12.04 14.20 12.61
C VAL A 13 10.87 14.81 11.83
N GLY A 14 9.73 14.12 11.84
CA GLY A 14 8.47 14.60 11.26
C GLY A 14 7.54 15.11 12.36
N VAL A 15 6.89 16.25 12.11
CA VAL A 15 5.99 16.89 13.08
C VAL A 15 4.68 17.23 12.40
N GLY A 16 3.58 16.65 12.83
CA GLY A 16 2.26 16.89 12.26
C GLY A 16 1.17 16.04 12.91
N PRO A 17 -0.06 16.19 12.44
CA PRO A 17 -1.16 15.33 12.89
C PRO A 17 -0.99 13.92 12.32
N LEU A 18 -1.44 12.92 13.09
CA LEU A 18 -1.54 11.54 12.63
C LEU A 18 -2.71 11.40 11.65
N TYR A 19 -2.48 10.73 10.53
CA TYR A 19 -3.49 10.39 9.54
C TYR A 19 -3.44 8.90 9.24
N PHE A 20 -4.51 8.18 9.51
CA PHE A 20 -4.59 6.75 9.25
C PHE A 20 -5.05 6.52 7.80
N TYR A 21 -4.16 5.91 7.01
CA TYR A 21 -4.44 5.55 5.63
C TYR A 21 -5.57 4.52 5.58
N ARG A 22 -6.64 4.88 4.89
CA ARG A 22 -7.79 3.99 4.71
C ARG A 22 -7.79 3.48 3.28
N ARG A 23 -7.60 2.19 3.14
CA ARG A 23 -7.87 1.53 1.86
C ARG A 23 -9.36 1.59 1.59
N ALA A 24 -9.73 2.05 0.40
CA ALA A 24 -11.08 1.86 -0.08
C ALA A 24 -11.25 0.35 -0.37
N THR A 25 -11.71 -0.41 0.61
CA THR A 25 -12.00 -1.82 0.44
C THR A 25 -13.33 -1.98 -0.28
N ALA A 26 -13.29 -2.66 -1.44
CA ALA A 26 -14.51 -3.08 -2.10
C ALA A 26 -15.21 -4.14 -1.27
N GLU A 27 -16.48 -3.94 -0.96
CA GLU A 27 -17.33 -5.02 -0.47
C GLU A 27 -17.59 -5.98 -1.64
N ILE A 28 -16.99 -7.15 -1.61
CA ILE A 28 -17.14 -8.15 -2.66
C ILE A 28 -18.49 -8.83 -2.51
N LYS A 29 -19.45 -8.35 -3.29
CA LYS A 29 -20.76 -9.01 -3.41
C LYS A 29 -20.59 -10.27 -4.25
N ARG A 30 -21.30 -11.34 -3.88
CA ARG A 30 -21.29 -12.62 -4.58
C ARG A 30 -22.68 -12.91 -5.13
N TYR A 31 -22.79 -13.07 -6.43
CA TYR A 31 -24.03 -13.43 -7.11
C TYR A 31 -23.74 -14.23 -8.38
N THR A 32 -24.74 -14.97 -8.83
CA THR A 32 -24.69 -15.74 -10.07
C THR A 32 -25.03 -14.84 -11.26
N VAL A 33 -24.21 -14.91 -12.30
CA VAL A 33 -24.46 -14.19 -13.55
C VAL A 33 -25.09 -15.10 -14.58
N GLU A 34 -26.01 -14.55 -15.39
CA GLU A 34 -26.66 -15.30 -16.47
C GLU A 34 -25.91 -15.11 -17.80
N ASP A 35 -25.49 -13.89 -18.10
CA ASP A 35 -24.68 -13.53 -19.28
C ASP A 35 -23.19 -13.54 -18.91
N THR A 36 -22.61 -14.73 -19.03
CA THR A 36 -21.18 -14.96 -18.71
C THR A 36 -20.27 -14.29 -19.71
N ASP A 37 -20.68 -14.10 -20.96
CA ASP A 37 -19.88 -13.43 -21.98
C ASP A 37 -19.75 -11.93 -21.67
N ALA A 38 -20.86 -11.29 -21.30
CA ALA A 38 -20.84 -9.88 -20.89
C ALA A 38 -19.98 -9.69 -19.63
N GLU A 39 -20.06 -10.61 -18.66
CA GLU A 39 -19.29 -10.54 -17.43
C GLU A 39 -17.79 -10.77 -17.69
N TRP A 40 -17.45 -11.70 -18.56
CA TRP A 40 -16.08 -11.90 -19.01
C TRP A 40 -15.50 -10.64 -19.68
N HIS A 41 -16.26 -10.01 -20.58
CA HIS A 41 -15.83 -8.75 -21.19
C HIS A 41 -15.67 -7.61 -20.16
N ARG A 42 -16.50 -7.58 -19.11
CA ARG A 42 -16.38 -6.62 -18.01
C ARG A 42 -15.07 -6.82 -17.24
N PHE A 43 -14.73 -8.08 -16.93
CA PHE A 43 -13.43 -8.42 -16.34
C PHE A 43 -12.27 -8.00 -17.27
N LYS A 44 -12.31 -8.34 -18.55
CA LYS A 44 -11.25 -7.99 -19.51
C LYS A 44 -11.04 -6.49 -19.63
N GLY A 45 -12.10 -5.70 -19.56
CA GLY A 45 -12.02 -4.23 -19.49
C GLY A 45 -11.31 -3.75 -18.24
N ALA A 46 -11.64 -4.32 -17.08
CA ALA A 46 -10.99 -3.99 -15.80
C ALA A 46 -9.51 -4.43 -15.77
N GLN A 47 -9.19 -5.61 -16.32
CA GLN A 47 -7.81 -6.11 -16.46
C GLN A 47 -6.99 -5.14 -17.32
N THR A 48 -7.49 -4.76 -18.50
CA THR A 48 -6.82 -3.79 -19.39
C THR A 48 -6.57 -2.45 -18.66
N GLY A 49 -7.60 -1.92 -17.99
CA GLY A 49 -7.45 -0.69 -17.21
C GLY A 49 -6.42 -0.80 -16.08
N ALA A 50 -6.33 -1.96 -15.41
CA ALA A 50 -5.32 -2.19 -14.38
C ALA A 50 -3.89 -2.22 -14.97
N ILE A 51 -3.71 -2.86 -16.12
CA ILE A 51 -2.43 -2.92 -16.84
C ILE A 51 -1.98 -1.52 -17.26
N GLU A 52 -2.90 -0.69 -17.79
CA GLU A 52 -2.63 0.70 -18.15
C GLU A 52 -2.21 1.53 -16.93
N GLN A 53 -2.93 1.40 -15.81
CA GLN A 53 -2.59 2.08 -14.56
C GLN A 53 -1.20 1.65 -14.04
N LEU A 54 -0.87 0.36 -14.09
CA LEU A 54 0.44 -0.16 -13.71
C LEU A 54 1.55 0.39 -14.61
N GLY A 55 1.29 0.57 -15.90
CA GLY A 55 2.22 1.22 -16.82
C GLY A 55 2.51 2.67 -16.46
N VAL A 56 1.48 3.42 -16.08
CA VAL A 56 1.65 4.81 -15.57
C VAL A 56 2.49 4.83 -14.29
N LEU A 57 2.25 3.88 -13.37
CA LEU A 57 3.02 3.75 -12.14
C LEU A 57 4.48 3.36 -12.40
N ALA A 58 4.74 2.48 -13.37
CA ALA A 58 6.09 2.11 -13.79
C ALA A 58 6.87 3.34 -14.28
N GLU A 59 6.26 4.16 -15.14
CA GLU A 59 6.87 5.39 -15.63
C GLU A 59 7.11 6.42 -14.51
N GLN A 60 6.17 6.54 -13.58
CA GLN A 60 6.34 7.42 -12.42
C GLN A 60 7.47 6.92 -11.51
N ALA A 61 7.49 5.63 -11.19
CA ALA A 61 8.54 5.02 -10.38
C ALA A 61 9.92 5.17 -11.02
N ARG A 62 10.01 5.02 -12.35
CA ARG A 62 11.26 5.22 -13.11
C ARG A 62 11.81 6.62 -12.95
N LYS A 63 10.95 7.62 -13.04
CA LYS A 63 11.34 9.03 -12.89
C LYS A 63 11.78 9.38 -11.47
N GLU A 64 11.15 8.77 -10.47
CA GLU A 64 11.37 9.10 -9.06
C GLU A 64 12.48 8.29 -8.39
N ALA A 65 12.59 7.01 -8.74
CA ALA A 65 13.47 6.05 -8.06
C ALA A 65 14.28 5.13 -9.00
N GLY A 66 14.18 5.37 -10.32
CA GLY A 66 14.97 4.66 -11.34
C GLY A 66 14.34 3.36 -11.85
N ASP A 67 15.09 2.67 -12.73
CA ASP A 67 14.59 1.49 -13.45
C ASP A 67 14.24 0.32 -12.54
N GLU A 68 14.98 0.12 -11.44
CA GLU A 68 14.73 -0.97 -10.49
C GLU A 68 13.34 -0.84 -9.82
N ALA A 69 12.93 0.39 -9.50
CA ALA A 69 11.60 0.65 -8.97
C ALA A 69 10.49 0.45 -10.03
N ALA A 70 10.76 0.78 -11.29
CA ALA A 70 9.85 0.57 -12.40
C ALA A 70 9.61 -0.92 -12.68
N MET A 71 10.65 -1.75 -12.60
CA MET A 71 10.57 -3.20 -12.84
C MET A 71 9.53 -3.90 -11.97
N LEU A 72 9.26 -3.39 -10.77
CA LEU A 72 8.22 -3.94 -9.91
C LEU A 72 6.84 -3.85 -10.60
N PHE A 73 6.49 -2.66 -11.10
CA PHE A 73 5.19 -2.43 -11.75
C PHE A 73 5.10 -3.09 -13.12
N GLU A 74 6.21 -3.20 -13.85
CA GLU A 74 6.29 -3.99 -15.08
C GLU A 74 6.05 -5.48 -14.80
N THR A 75 6.59 -6.00 -13.70
CA THR A 75 6.31 -7.36 -13.23
C THR A 75 4.83 -7.54 -12.86
N HIS A 76 4.22 -6.55 -12.20
CA HIS A 76 2.78 -6.58 -11.90
C HIS A 76 1.93 -6.56 -13.17
N GLN A 77 2.33 -5.84 -14.24
CA GLN A 77 1.67 -5.92 -15.53
C GLN A 77 1.71 -7.35 -16.10
N MET A 78 2.89 -7.99 -16.08
CA MET A 78 3.04 -9.37 -16.52
C MET A 78 2.18 -10.34 -15.72
N MET A 79 2.07 -10.14 -14.39
CA MET A 79 1.20 -10.96 -13.53
C MET A 79 -0.29 -10.75 -13.85
N ALA A 80 -0.69 -9.52 -14.17
CA ALA A 80 -2.06 -9.23 -14.60
C ALA A 80 -2.43 -9.89 -15.93
N GLU A 81 -1.43 -10.15 -16.80
CA GLU A 81 -1.55 -10.80 -18.11
C GLU A 81 -1.23 -12.31 -18.08
N ASP A 82 -0.95 -12.87 -16.88
CA ASP A 82 -0.59 -14.26 -16.73
C ASP A 82 -1.75 -15.18 -17.16
N LEU A 83 -1.44 -16.15 -18.03
CA LEU A 83 -2.45 -17.03 -18.61
C LEU A 83 -3.13 -17.92 -17.55
N ASP A 84 -2.39 -18.45 -16.59
CA ASP A 84 -2.94 -19.32 -15.57
C ASP A 84 -3.89 -18.54 -14.65
N TYR A 85 -3.52 -17.26 -14.34
CA TYR A 85 -4.36 -16.35 -13.57
C TYR A 85 -5.64 -16.00 -14.34
N GLU A 86 -5.53 -15.68 -15.61
CA GLU A 86 -6.65 -15.36 -16.51
C GLU A 86 -7.60 -16.55 -16.69
N GLU A 87 -7.07 -17.75 -16.98
CA GLU A 87 -7.84 -18.98 -17.15
C GLU A 87 -8.60 -19.36 -15.87
N ALA A 88 -7.99 -19.16 -14.70
CA ALA A 88 -8.64 -19.42 -13.42
C ALA A 88 -9.83 -18.47 -13.16
N ILE A 89 -9.76 -17.23 -13.61
CA ILE A 89 -10.86 -16.27 -13.52
C ILE A 89 -11.94 -16.62 -14.55
N GLU A 90 -11.54 -16.94 -15.80
CA GLU A 90 -12.45 -17.34 -16.87
C GLU A 90 -13.31 -18.56 -16.46
N ASP A 91 -12.68 -19.59 -15.91
CA ASP A 91 -13.39 -20.78 -15.40
C ASP A 91 -14.47 -20.42 -14.37
N ARG A 92 -14.13 -19.52 -13.43
CA ARG A 92 -15.09 -19.08 -12.41
C ARG A 92 -16.24 -18.27 -12.99
N ILE A 93 -15.98 -17.42 -13.98
CA ILE A 93 -17.02 -16.61 -14.60
C ILE A 93 -17.87 -17.46 -15.56
N VAL A 94 -17.24 -18.21 -16.48
CA VAL A 94 -17.95 -18.90 -17.56
C VAL A 94 -18.59 -20.18 -17.09
N ASN A 95 -17.85 -21.03 -16.38
CA ASN A 95 -18.32 -22.36 -15.98
C ASN A 95 -19.05 -22.35 -14.65
N GLN A 96 -18.59 -21.55 -13.68
CA GLN A 96 -19.19 -21.48 -12.35
C GLN A 96 -20.21 -20.33 -12.24
N LYS A 97 -20.37 -19.50 -13.27
CA LYS A 97 -21.28 -18.36 -13.33
C LYS A 97 -21.10 -17.35 -12.20
N MET A 98 -19.88 -17.15 -11.74
CA MET A 98 -19.56 -16.16 -10.71
C MET A 98 -19.48 -14.76 -11.33
N ASN A 99 -19.86 -13.74 -10.57
CA ASN A 99 -19.57 -12.36 -10.95
C ASN A 99 -18.06 -12.07 -10.90
N ALA A 100 -17.60 -11.13 -11.69
CA ALA A 100 -16.17 -10.86 -11.90
C ALA A 100 -15.44 -10.51 -10.59
N GLU A 101 -16.07 -9.73 -9.71
CA GLU A 101 -15.45 -9.37 -8.42
C GLU A 101 -15.19 -10.60 -7.55
N ALA A 102 -16.15 -11.52 -7.46
CA ALA A 102 -15.98 -12.76 -6.71
C ALA A 102 -14.93 -13.66 -7.35
N ALA A 103 -14.95 -13.79 -8.68
CA ALA A 103 -13.97 -14.59 -9.43
C ALA A 103 -12.54 -14.09 -9.23
N VAL A 104 -12.30 -12.78 -9.32
CA VAL A 104 -10.99 -12.16 -9.07
C VAL A 104 -10.55 -12.34 -7.63
N SER A 105 -11.45 -12.11 -6.66
CA SER A 105 -11.14 -12.27 -5.22
C SER A 105 -10.71 -13.69 -4.90
N ASP A 106 -11.47 -14.71 -5.35
CA ASP A 106 -11.18 -16.12 -5.06
C ASP A 106 -9.90 -16.59 -5.76
N THR A 107 -9.65 -16.12 -6.99
CA THR A 107 -8.40 -16.41 -7.70
C THR A 107 -7.20 -15.76 -7.00
N SER A 108 -7.34 -14.53 -6.54
CA SER A 108 -6.31 -13.83 -5.77
C SER A 108 -5.90 -14.61 -4.51
N GLU A 109 -6.89 -15.06 -3.74
CA GLU A 109 -6.65 -15.85 -2.53
C GLU A 109 -5.95 -17.17 -2.85
N GLN A 110 -6.44 -17.92 -3.86
CA GLN A 110 -5.85 -19.18 -4.29
C GLN A 110 -4.39 -19.03 -4.71
N PHE A 111 -4.07 -18.04 -5.55
CA PHE A 111 -2.70 -17.83 -6.03
C PHE A 111 -1.78 -17.31 -4.93
N ALA A 112 -2.28 -16.42 -4.06
CA ALA A 112 -1.52 -15.95 -2.91
C ALA A 112 -1.16 -17.07 -1.93
N GLU A 113 -2.10 -17.97 -1.63
CA GLU A 113 -1.85 -19.14 -0.80
C GLU A 113 -0.87 -20.13 -1.46
N MET A 114 -1.00 -20.34 -2.77
CA MET A 114 -0.07 -21.18 -3.54
C MET A 114 1.36 -20.62 -3.43
N PHE A 115 1.58 -19.34 -3.71
CA PHE A 115 2.89 -18.73 -3.61
C PHE A 115 3.43 -18.71 -2.18
N ALA A 116 2.59 -18.42 -1.18
CA ALA A 116 2.99 -18.40 0.22
C ALA A 116 3.41 -19.79 0.75
N SER A 117 2.89 -20.85 0.16
CA SER A 117 3.22 -22.25 0.52
C SER A 117 4.51 -22.79 -0.10
N MET A 118 5.14 -22.04 -1.02
CA MET A 118 6.39 -22.45 -1.64
C MET A 118 7.57 -22.31 -0.69
N ASP A 119 8.60 -23.16 -0.84
CA ASP A 119 9.81 -23.14 0.01
C ASP A 119 10.82 -22.07 -0.39
N ASP A 120 10.52 -21.23 -1.39
CA ASP A 120 11.37 -20.18 -1.92
C ASP A 120 10.87 -18.81 -1.47
N ALA A 121 11.73 -18.05 -0.77
CA ALA A 121 11.39 -16.73 -0.24
C ALA A 121 11.03 -15.70 -1.33
N TYR A 122 11.61 -15.81 -2.52
CA TYR A 122 11.28 -14.98 -3.66
C TYR A 122 9.86 -15.27 -4.16
N MET A 123 9.49 -16.55 -4.24
CA MET A 123 8.13 -16.96 -4.64
C MET A 123 7.11 -16.60 -3.55
N GLN A 124 7.46 -16.72 -2.27
CA GLN A 124 6.58 -16.29 -1.16
C GLN A 124 6.26 -14.78 -1.23
N ALA A 125 7.22 -13.96 -1.64
CA ALA A 125 6.98 -12.52 -1.84
C ALA A 125 5.94 -12.23 -2.93
N ARG A 126 5.80 -13.11 -3.93
CA ARG A 126 4.78 -12.99 -4.99
C ARG A 126 3.34 -13.06 -4.50
N ALA A 127 3.11 -13.64 -3.32
CA ALA A 127 1.78 -13.64 -2.70
C ALA A 127 1.24 -12.22 -2.46
N ALA A 128 2.10 -11.29 -2.06
CA ALA A 128 1.73 -9.88 -1.89
C ALA A 128 1.49 -9.19 -3.23
N ASP A 129 2.31 -9.49 -4.24
CA ASP A 129 2.19 -8.92 -5.58
C ASP A 129 0.87 -9.30 -6.26
N VAL A 130 0.47 -10.58 -6.18
CA VAL A 130 -0.82 -11.06 -6.69
C VAL A 130 -1.99 -10.32 -6.03
N LYS A 131 -1.92 -10.11 -4.72
CA LYS A 131 -2.95 -9.36 -4.00
C LYS A 131 -3.03 -7.90 -4.46
N ASP A 132 -1.89 -7.24 -4.67
CA ASP A 132 -1.86 -5.84 -5.14
C ASP A 132 -2.46 -5.71 -6.55
N VAL A 133 -2.07 -6.60 -7.48
CA VAL A 133 -2.62 -6.67 -8.84
C VAL A 133 -4.14 -6.91 -8.81
N SER A 134 -4.58 -7.89 -8.03
CA SER A 134 -6.01 -8.24 -7.92
C SER A 134 -6.84 -7.12 -7.30
N GLN A 135 -6.32 -6.45 -6.26
CA GLN A 135 -6.99 -5.30 -5.65
C GLN A 135 -7.15 -4.14 -6.64
N ARG A 136 -6.21 -3.96 -7.55
CA ARG A 136 -6.30 -2.95 -8.60
C ARG A 136 -7.43 -3.27 -9.59
N ILE A 137 -7.53 -4.52 -10.05
CA ILE A 137 -8.61 -4.98 -10.91
C ILE A 137 -9.97 -4.83 -10.21
N LEU A 138 -10.06 -5.25 -8.94
CA LEU A 138 -11.26 -5.10 -8.10
C LEU A 138 -11.67 -3.64 -7.93
N GLY A 139 -10.69 -2.73 -7.74
CA GLY A 139 -10.95 -1.30 -7.65
C GLY A 139 -11.66 -0.76 -8.89
N ILE A 140 -11.23 -1.19 -10.08
CA ILE A 140 -11.86 -0.79 -11.35
C ILE A 140 -13.26 -1.41 -11.49
N LEU A 141 -13.40 -2.72 -11.20
CA LEU A 141 -14.69 -3.41 -11.25
C LEU A 141 -15.73 -2.77 -10.35
N CYS A 142 -15.33 -2.33 -9.17
CA CYS A 142 -16.20 -1.70 -8.16
C CYS A 142 -16.35 -0.18 -8.33
N GLY A 143 -15.66 0.44 -9.30
CA GLY A 143 -15.69 1.89 -9.48
C GLY A 143 -15.03 2.67 -8.34
N ILE A 144 -14.08 2.05 -7.63
CA ILE A 144 -13.37 2.65 -6.50
C ILE A 144 -12.16 3.42 -7.02
N VAL A 145 -12.11 4.72 -6.74
CA VAL A 145 -10.89 5.50 -6.95
C VAL A 145 -9.92 5.16 -5.84
N GLN A 146 -8.82 4.50 -6.17
CA GLN A 146 -7.79 4.18 -5.20
C GLN A 146 -7.10 5.45 -4.70
N GLY A 147 -7.07 5.57 -3.43
CA GLY A 147 -6.23 6.22 -2.47
C GLY A 147 -5.62 7.59 -2.78
N GLY A 148 -5.78 8.46 -1.85
CA GLY A 148 -5.04 9.69 -1.65
C GLY A 148 -5.07 10.07 -0.18
N ILE A 149 -4.25 11.03 0.21
CA ILE A 149 -4.34 11.63 1.54
C ILE A 149 -5.43 12.71 1.46
N ALA A 150 -6.60 12.41 2.02
CA ALA A 150 -7.72 13.35 2.12
C ALA A 150 -7.48 14.34 3.28
N SER A 151 -6.34 15.03 3.26
CA SER A 151 -5.98 16.06 4.23
C SER A 151 -5.53 17.32 3.51
N ASP A 152 -5.96 18.45 4.00
CA ASP A 152 -5.54 19.77 3.48
C ASP A 152 -4.18 20.20 4.02
N VAL A 153 -3.68 19.55 5.04
CA VAL A 153 -2.38 19.82 5.67
C VAL A 153 -1.47 18.59 5.57
N PRO A 154 -0.14 18.79 5.56
CA PRO A 154 0.82 17.68 5.64
C PRO A 154 0.66 16.88 6.94
N VAL A 155 0.81 15.55 6.85
CA VAL A 155 0.50 14.60 7.92
C VAL A 155 1.61 13.58 8.17
N LEU A 156 1.62 12.99 9.35
CA LEU A 156 2.31 11.75 9.64
C LEU A 156 1.39 10.59 9.23
N LEU A 157 1.78 9.87 8.17
CA LEU A 157 0.95 8.83 7.58
C LEU A 157 1.09 7.51 8.34
N CYS A 158 -0.01 7.07 8.95
CA CYS A 158 -0.11 5.81 9.68
C CYS A 158 -0.81 4.75 8.82
N ALA A 159 -0.29 3.53 8.79
CA ALA A 159 -0.89 2.40 8.10
C ALA A 159 -0.52 1.08 8.77
N ASP A 160 -1.23 0.00 8.45
CA ASP A 160 -0.78 -1.35 8.84
C ASP A 160 0.49 -1.71 8.10
N ASP A 161 0.46 -1.59 6.79
CA ASP A 161 1.57 -1.62 5.83
C ASP A 161 1.09 -0.92 4.55
N LEU A 162 2.00 -0.51 3.66
CA LEU A 162 1.65 0.12 2.39
C LEU A 162 2.18 -0.73 1.23
N ALA A 163 1.30 -1.04 0.29
CA ALA A 163 1.68 -1.67 -0.96
C ALA A 163 2.53 -0.71 -1.83
N PRO A 164 3.39 -1.23 -2.72
CA PRO A 164 4.19 -0.41 -3.62
C PRO A 164 3.37 0.59 -4.42
N SER A 165 2.24 0.15 -4.96
CA SER A 165 1.33 0.99 -5.74
C SER A 165 0.69 2.11 -4.90
N GLU A 166 0.42 1.86 -3.62
CA GLU A 166 -0.07 2.88 -2.70
C GLU A 166 0.98 3.95 -2.42
N THR A 167 2.22 3.54 -2.18
CA THR A 167 3.33 4.47 -1.87
C THR A 167 3.67 5.40 -3.04
N ILE A 168 3.61 4.91 -4.27
CA ILE A 168 3.87 5.72 -5.49
C ILE A 168 2.75 6.73 -5.75
N GLN A 169 1.51 6.39 -5.46
CA GLN A 169 0.34 7.25 -5.69
C GLN A 169 0.16 8.35 -4.62
N LEU A 170 0.88 8.26 -3.51
CA LEU A 170 0.78 9.27 -2.46
C LEU A 170 1.30 10.63 -2.95
N ASP A 171 0.56 11.69 -2.60
CA ASP A 171 1.08 13.06 -2.70
C ASP A 171 2.16 13.27 -1.63
N LYS A 172 3.41 13.14 -2.04
CA LYS A 172 4.58 13.18 -1.18
C LYS A 172 4.77 14.52 -0.49
N SER A 173 4.25 15.60 -1.06
CA SER A 173 4.27 16.93 -0.44
C SER A 173 3.42 17.01 0.83
N LYS A 174 2.51 16.05 1.00
CA LYS A 174 1.62 15.93 2.16
C LYS A 174 2.10 14.91 3.19
N VAL A 175 3.22 14.22 2.96
CA VAL A 175 3.74 13.20 3.88
C VAL A 175 4.95 13.73 4.65
N LEU A 176 4.80 13.88 5.96
CA LEU A 176 5.87 14.31 6.87
C LEU A 176 6.67 13.15 7.47
N GLY A 177 6.16 11.94 7.34
CA GLY A 177 6.79 10.71 7.79
C GLY A 177 5.85 9.53 7.68
N PHE A 178 6.40 8.32 7.67
CA PHE A 178 5.65 7.07 7.63
C PHE A 178 5.71 6.36 8.98
N ILE A 179 4.58 5.86 9.45
CA ILE A 179 4.46 5.08 10.69
C ILE A 179 3.62 3.85 10.37
N THR A 180 4.22 2.64 10.47
CA THR A 180 3.49 1.41 10.16
C THR A 180 3.42 0.46 11.34
N ALA A 181 2.27 -0.21 11.48
CA ALA A 181 2.08 -1.24 12.51
C ALA A 181 2.97 -2.45 12.23
N GLY A 182 3.03 -2.88 10.97
CA GLY A 182 3.90 -3.93 10.45
C GLY A 182 5.14 -3.39 9.76
N GLY A 183 5.71 -4.22 8.89
CA GLY A 183 6.81 -3.86 8.02
C GLY A 183 8.20 -4.13 8.60
N SER A 184 9.19 -3.96 7.74
CA SER A 184 10.62 -4.17 8.04
C SER A 184 11.47 -3.05 7.44
N GLY A 185 12.77 -3.02 7.76
CA GLY A 185 13.70 -2.06 7.17
C GLY A 185 13.92 -2.22 5.66
N SER A 186 13.48 -3.31 5.07
CA SER A 186 13.48 -3.60 3.62
C SER A 186 12.09 -3.45 2.98
N SER A 187 11.07 -3.01 3.71
CA SER A 187 9.74 -2.74 3.14
C SER A 187 9.78 -1.60 2.12
N HIS A 188 8.85 -1.60 1.18
CA HIS A 188 8.74 -0.52 0.19
C HIS A 188 8.56 0.85 0.84
N THR A 189 7.80 0.93 1.92
CA THR A 189 7.63 2.14 2.74
C THR A 189 8.96 2.66 3.29
N ALA A 190 9.80 1.75 3.81
CA ALA A 190 11.12 2.11 4.35
C ALA A 190 12.08 2.60 3.24
N ILE A 191 12.04 1.97 2.07
CA ILE A 191 12.84 2.36 0.91
C ILE A 191 12.41 3.74 0.41
N LEU A 192 11.10 3.95 0.24
CA LEU A 192 10.55 5.23 -0.20
C LEU A 192 10.89 6.36 0.78
N ALA A 193 10.72 6.13 2.08
CA ALA A 193 11.04 7.12 3.10
C ALA A 193 12.51 7.58 3.04
N ARG A 194 13.45 6.63 2.87
CA ARG A 194 14.87 6.95 2.69
C ARG A 194 15.13 7.74 1.42
N THR A 195 14.48 7.37 0.32
CA THR A 195 14.59 8.10 -0.97
C THR A 195 14.07 9.54 -0.86
N LEU A 196 12.98 9.74 -0.12
CA LEU A 196 12.39 11.06 0.10
C LEU A 196 13.09 11.88 1.21
N GLY A 197 13.99 11.25 1.97
CA GLY A 197 14.65 11.90 3.11
C GLY A 197 13.69 12.24 4.27
N ILE A 198 12.59 11.49 4.42
CA ILE A 198 11.61 11.68 5.50
C ILE A 198 11.69 10.56 6.54
N PRO A 199 11.32 10.82 7.80
CA PRO A 199 11.38 9.81 8.86
C PRO A 199 10.41 8.67 8.59
N ALA A 200 10.84 7.44 8.96
CA ALA A 200 9.94 6.29 8.96
C ALA A 200 10.20 5.39 10.17
N ILE A 201 9.10 4.94 10.76
CA ILE A 201 9.05 4.04 11.90
C ILE A 201 8.14 2.86 11.53
N VAL A 202 8.65 1.65 11.70
CA VAL A 202 7.91 0.40 11.42
C VAL A 202 7.79 -0.46 12.67
N GLY A 203 6.90 -1.46 12.64
CA GLY A 203 6.77 -2.41 13.74
C GLY A 203 6.14 -1.84 15.01
N MET A 204 5.22 -0.88 14.86
CA MET A 204 4.49 -0.28 15.98
C MET A 204 3.45 -1.22 16.61
N GLY A 205 3.05 -2.28 15.87
CA GLY A 205 2.07 -3.27 16.34
C GLY A 205 0.72 -2.65 16.73
N ASP A 206 0.06 -3.29 17.66
CA ASP A 206 -1.27 -2.89 18.17
C ASP A 206 -1.28 -1.55 18.94
N ALA A 207 -0.12 -0.96 19.19
CA ALA A 207 -0.04 0.35 19.83
C ALA A 207 -0.44 1.49 18.87
N LEU A 208 -0.35 1.25 17.55
CA LEU A 208 -0.78 2.19 16.53
C LEU A 208 -2.29 2.03 16.27
N LYS A 209 -3.09 2.75 17.05
CA LYS A 209 -4.55 2.61 17.05
C LYS A 209 -5.23 3.72 16.25
N PRO A 210 -6.28 3.42 15.45
CA PRO A 210 -7.03 4.41 14.69
C PRO A 210 -7.64 5.57 15.52
N GLU A 211 -7.86 5.36 16.82
CA GLU A 211 -8.37 6.39 17.73
C GLU A 211 -7.36 7.53 17.95
N LEU A 212 -6.13 7.35 17.52
CA LEU A 212 -5.08 8.38 17.58
C LEU A 212 -5.15 9.33 16.39
N GLU A 213 -6.04 9.10 15.41
CA GLU A 213 -6.18 9.95 14.23
C GLU A 213 -6.40 11.41 14.59
N GLY A 214 -5.72 12.31 13.88
CA GLY A 214 -5.82 13.76 14.06
C GLY A 214 -5.03 14.33 15.24
N ARG A 215 -4.49 13.48 16.11
CA ARG A 215 -3.67 13.95 17.24
C ARG A 215 -2.32 14.47 16.77
N ALA A 216 -1.86 15.54 17.39
CA ALA A 216 -0.53 16.09 17.13
C ALA A 216 0.55 15.09 17.57
N ALA A 217 1.53 14.85 16.72
CA ALA A 217 2.59 13.91 17.01
C ALA A 217 3.94 14.33 16.42
N ILE A 218 4.99 13.73 16.96
CA ILE A 218 6.37 13.86 16.46
C ILE A 218 6.92 12.45 16.26
N ALA A 219 7.36 12.17 15.05
CA ALA A 219 8.02 10.93 14.68
C ALA A 219 9.53 11.14 14.58
N ASP A 220 10.30 10.45 15.41
CA ASP A 220 11.76 10.42 15.34
C ASP A 220 12.22 9.12 14.70
N GLY A 221 12.48 9.16 13.41
CA GLY A 221 12.91 8.01 12.62
C GLY A 221 14.31 7.50 12.98
N SER A 222 15.14 8.29 13.66
CA SER A 222 16.47 7.86 14.11
C SER A 222 16.39 6.96 15.35
N THR A 223 15.43 7.23 16.25
CA THR A 223 15.22 6.46 17.49
C THR A 223 14.08 5.46 17.39
N GLY A 224 13.18 5.62 16.42
CA GLY A 224 11.95 4.84 16.31
C GLY A 224 10.86 5.25 17.30
N ALA A 225 10.94 6.44 17.86
CA ALA A 225 9.97 6.94 18.82
C ALA A 225 8.89 7.78 18.13
N LEU A 226 7.62 7.46 18.44
CA LEU A 226 6.45 8.27 18.10
C LEU A 226 5.93 8.89 19.38
N VAL A 227 5.99 10.22 19.48
CA VAL A 227 5.51 10.99 20.65
C VAL A 227 4.20 11.68 20.26
N ILE A 228 3.12 11.32 20.94
CA ILE A 228 1.77 11.81 20.71
C ILE A 228 1.42 12.82 21.79
N ASP A 229 0.85 13.95 21.42
CA ASP A 229 0.58 15.12 22.27
C ASP A 229 1.81 15.46 23.13
N PRO A 230 2.95 15.80 22.50
CA PRO A 230 4.16 16.17 23.22
C PRO A 230 3.92 17.39 24.10
N ASP A 231 4.53 17.39 25.27
CA ASP A 231 4.66 18.63 26.05
C ASP A 231 5.64 19.61 25.38
N ASP A 232 5.62 20.87 25.82
CA ASP A 232 6.41 21.94 25.23
C ASP A 232 7.91 21.64 25.24
N ASP A 233 8.44 21.10 26.34
CA ASP A 233 9.86 20.77 26.49
C ASP A 233 10.28 19.65 25.52
N THR A 234 9.47 18.62 25.38
CA THR A 234 9.73 17.51 24.46
C THR A 234 9.63 17.99 23.01
N ARG A 235 8.63 18.83 22.72
CA ARG A 235 8.45 19.42 21.40
C ARG A 235 9.65 20.28 21.00
N ASP A 236 10.07 21.19 21.84
CA ASP A 236 11.20 22.09 21.56
C ASP A 236 12.50 21.31 21.35
N ARG A 237 12.76 20.29 22.16
CA ARG A 237 13.92 19.42 22.03
C ARG A 237 13.93 18.67 20.68
N LEU A 238 12.79 18.11 20.25
CA LEU A 238 12.70 17.35 18.99
C LEU A 238 12.70 18.27 17.77
N LEU A 239 12.11 19.46 17.87
CA LEU A 239 12.21 20.49 16.82
C LEU A 239 13.65 20.96 16.63
N LYS A 240 14.40 21.20 17.71
CA LYS A 240 15.81 21.51 17.63
C LYS A 240 16.62 20.41 16.95
N LYS A 241 16.33 19.15 17.29
CA LYS A 241 16.97 17.98 16.63
C LYS A 241 16.65 17.95 15.13
N ARG A 242 15.43 18.26 14.73
CA ARG A 242 15.06 18.37 13.30
C ARG A 242 15.90 19.42 12.58
N ASP A 243 15.98 20.61 13.17
CA ASP A 243 16.69 21.74 12.56
C ASP A 243 18.22 21.53 12.48
N GLU A 244 18.78 20.67 13.33
CA GLU A 244 20.18 20.23 13.28
C GLU A 244 20.45 19.15 12.20
N GLN A 245 19.40 18.50 11.66
CA GLN A 245 19.50 17.43 10.66
C GLN A 245 19.20 17.90 9.23
N LEU A 246 18.67 19.12 9.07
CA LEU A 246 18.43 19.80 7.80
C LEU A 246 19.69 20.56 7.34
#